data_98af20972b6d1f54bb59309fa7483e47
#
_entry.id   98af20972b6d1f54bb59309fa7483e47
#
_cell.length_a   1.000
_cell.length_b   1.000
_cell.length_c   1.000
_cell.angle_alpha   90.00
_cell.angle_beta   90.00
_cell.angle_gamma   90.00
#
_symmetry.space_group_name_H-M   'P 1'
#
loop_
_entity.id
_entity.type
_entity.pdbx_description
1 polymer ?
#
loop_
_entity_poly.entity_id
_entity_poly.type
_entity_poly.pdbx_seq_one_letter_code
_entity_poly.pdbx_strand_id
1 'polypeptide(L)'
;MFALNIKTWKLLPPTAPCFSNRSHRASTLSTVRMQKPQKPPSTSKPRRKSYGTSRKSILKKTFQQEQVTFTAPFSDESVVAIIGGGIAGLICAIFLDKRGIRSTVFDTGIHGLGGRLGTRVIDANNNPLIFDHAAQFFTVNDSRFAELVNAWLDKGLVREWKGTVGELHNGGEFLPFLPSPPRYIATNGMRFLADSLLSETRLVNVERPRWISKLEPFNGMWHLSENGKPCGKFDAIVVAHNGKCANRLLMTSGLPLIAKQMKRLELSSIWALLAAFEDPLPFPGTTEVPFEGAFVRGIDSVSWMANNTKKLLASPSDGPNCWTFLSTAAYGKQNKVPQENIPTATATRVKEGMLEGVEAALGLSKGSLPKPFYTKLQLWGAALPTNTPGVPCIFDPLGRAGICGDWLLGSNIEAAVLSGIALANHIADYIQSPGADPGQFAVGLNHDFQPLEGHDIGQFPGLGSEGKMNEAQVYELAK
;
A
#
# COMPACT_ATOMS: atom_id res chain seq x y z
N MET A 1 1.36 40.50 2.99
CA MET A 1 1.95 40.73 1.65
C MET A 1 3.34 40.11 1.64
N PHE A 2 3.46 38.86 1.25
CA PHE A 2 4.74 38.23 0.87
C PHE A 2 4.47 37.37 -0.33
N ALA A 3 5.02 37.80 -1.47
CA ALA A 3 4.94 37.11 -2.75
C ALA A 3 6.00 36.02 -2.78
N LEU A 4 5.61 34.78 -2.99
CA LEU A 4 6.50 33.64 -3.23
C LEU A 4 6.81 33.54 -4.74
N ASN A 5 8.07 33.74 -5.07
CA ASN A 5 8.64 33.61 -6.42
C ASN A 5 8.69 32.12 -6.81
N ILE A 6 7.89 31.73 -7.78
CA ILE A 6 7.95 30.39 -8.42
C ILE A 6 9.01 30.45 -9.53
N LYS A 7 10.15 29.81 -9.32
CA LYS A 7 11.13 29.55 -10.38
C LYS A 7 10.65 28.39 -11.27
N THR A 8 10.35 28.72 -12.51
CA THR A 8 10.03 27.77 -13.58
C THR A 8 11.25 26.95 -13.97
N TRP A 9 11.13 25.62 -13.87
CA TRP A 9 12.11 24.68 -14.42
C TRP A 9 11.67 24.30 -15.84
N LYS A 10 12.51 24.64 -16.83
CA LYS A 10 12.35 24.19 -18.21
C LYS A 10 12.74 22.72 -18.34
N LEU A 11 11.82 21.89 -18.83
CA LEU A 11 12.05 20.51 -19.22
C LEU A 11 12.74 20.47 -20.59
N LEU A 12 13.87 19.78 -20.69
CA LEU A 12 14.49 19.36 -21.94
C LEU A 12 13.82 18.06 -22.43
N PRO A 13 13.61 17.87 -23.73
CA PRO A 13 12.99 16.66 -24.25
C PRO A 13 13.97 15.47 -24.29
N PRO A 14 13.50 14.23 -24.17
CA PRO A 14 14.36 13.06 -24.26
C PRO A 14 14.74 12.74 -25.70
N THR A 15 16.02 12.52 -25.95
CA THR A 15 16.57 12.01 -27.21
C THR A 15 16.23 10.54 -27.40
N ALA A 16 15.63 10.20 -28.54
CA ALA A 16 15.36 8.85 -28.99
C ALA A 16 16.64 8.16 -29.51
N PRO A 17 16.82 6.85 -29.33
CA PRO A 17 17.87 6.10 -30.00
C PRO A 17 17.45 5.67 -31.39
N CYS A 18 18.31 5.96 -32.38
CA CYS A 18 18.24 5.48 -33.75
C CYS A 18 18.45 3.95 -33.82
N PHE A 19 17.51 3.28 -34.47
CA PHE A 19 17.74 1.90 -34.98
C PHE A 19 18.06 1.96 -36.46
N SER A 20 19.25 1.44 -36.83
CA SER A 20 19.70 1.27 -38.20
C SER A 20 19.03 0.05 -38.83
N ASN A 21 18.36 0.27 -39.98
CA ASN A 21 17.92 -0.76 -40.91
C ASN A 21 19.11 -1.42 -41.59
N ARG A 22 19.16 -2.74 -41.63
CA ARG A 22 19.88 -3.52 -42.63
C ARG A 22 18.90 -4.43 -43.34
N SER A 23 18.73 -4.13 -44.62
CA SER A 23 18.09 -4.95 -45.64
C SER A 23 18.95 -6.13 -46.03
N HIS A 24 18.41 -7.34 -46.18
CA HIS A 24 18.91 -8.34 -47.15
C HIS A 24 17.80 -9.21 -47.72
N ARG A 25 17.58 -8.97 -49.01
CA ARG A 25 17.42 -9.86 -50.17
C ARG A 25 16.61 -11.15 -50.02
N ALA A 26 15.60 -11.14 -50.87
CA ALA A 26 14.87 -12.31 -51.35
C ALA A 26 15.76 -13.21 -52.25
N SER A 27 15.54 -14.51 -52.21
CA SER A 27 15.83 -15.43 -53.31
C SER A 27 14.90 -16.65 -53.28
N THR A 28 14.08 -16.68 -54.34
CA THR A 28 13.66 -17.85 -55.20
C THR A 28 13.15 -19.16 -54.60
N LEU A 29 11.91 -19.39 -55.02
CA LEU A 29 11.18 -20.67 -55.03
C LEU A 29 11.91 -21.79 -55.78
N SER A 30 11.84 -23.01 -55.25
CA SER A 30 11.81 -24.23 -56.04
C SER A 30 10.93 -25.28 -55.36
N THR A 31 9.95 -25.73 -56.12
CA THR A 31 9.00 -26.80 -55.89
C THR A 31 9.69 -28.17 -55.94
N VAL A 32 9.52 -29.03 -54.93
CA VAL A 32 9.76 -30.46 -55.04
C VAL A 32 8.69 -31.27 -54.29
N ARG A 33 8.30 -32.29 -54.95
CA ARG A 33 7.20 -33.26 -54.87
C ARG A 33 7.16 -34.07 -53.58
N MET A 34 5.95 -34.38 -53.11
CA MET A 34 5.62 -35.26 -51.98
C MET A 34 6.18 -36.69 -52.15
N GLN A 35 6.76 -37.19 -51.07
CA GLN A 35 6.76 -38.61 -50.72
C GLN A 35 6.47 -38.75 -49.22
N LYS A 36 5.55 -39.68 -48.86
CA LYS A 36 5.19 -40.00 -47.48
C LYS A 36 6.38 -40.67 -46.78
N PRO A 37 6.76 -40.25 -45.57
CA PRO A 37 7.73 -41.00 -44.78
C PRO A 37 7.03 -41.91 -43.78
N GLN A 38 7.62 -43.05 -43.59
CA GLN A 38 7.37 -44.08 -42.58
C GLN A 38 7.63 -43.53 -41.18
N LYS A 39 6.88 -44.05 -40.18
CA LYS A 39 7.06 -43.74 -38.75
C LYS A 39 8.43 -44.15 -38.25
N PRO A 40 9.23 -43.27 -37.64
CA PRO A 40 10.40 -43.67 -36.87
C PRO A 40 10.00 -44.09 -35.42
N PRO A 41 10.86 -44.86 -34.72
CA PRO A 41 10.57 -45.42 -33.42
C PRO A 41 10.53 -44.35 -32.33
N SER A 42 9.69 -44.55 -31.28
CA SER A 42 9.49 -43.68 -30.14
C SER A 42 10.77 -43.42 -29.35
N THR A 43 11.37 -42.25 -29.54
CA THR A 43 12.36 -41.73 -28.61
C THR A 43 11.63 -41.00 -27.49
N SER A 44 11.82 -41.45 -26.26
CA SER A 44 11.34 -40.83 -25.05
C SER A 44 11.75 -39.34 -24.98
N LYS A 45 10.79 -38.45 -25.03
CA LYS A 45 11.02 -37.00 -24.80
C LYS A 45 11.68 -36.80 -23.44
N PRO A 46 12.76 -36.01 -23.33
CA PRO A 46 13.31 -35.69 -22.03
C PRO A 46 12.24 -34.93 -21.24
N ARG A 47 11.90 -35.46 -20.07
CA ARG A 47 11.01 -34.82 -19.07
C ARG A 47 11.57 -33.43 -18.78
N ARG A 48 10.94 -32.38 -19.29
CA ARG A 48 11.21 -31.01 -18.85
C ARG A 48 11.04 -30.98 -17.32
N LYS A 49 12.16 -30.88 -16.60
CA LYS A 49 12.14 -30.62 -15.19
C LYS A 49 11.44 -29.27 -14.99
N SER A 50 10.19 -29.30 -14.53
CA SER A 50 9.47 -28.13 -14.10
C SER A 50 10.25 -27.56 -12.89
N TYR A 51 10.93 -26.46 -13.08
CA TYR A 51 11.50 -25.66 -12.02
C TYR A 51 10.40 -24.83 -11.33
N GLY A 52 9.33 -25.47 -10.94
CA GLY A 52 8.37 -24.96 -9.98
C GLY A 52 8.94 -25.20 -8.60
N THR A 53 9.64 -24.24 -8.03
CA THR A 53 9.96 -24.31 -6.60
C THR A 53 8.66 -24.32 -5.82
N SER A 54 8.28 -25.50 -5.30
CA SER A 54 7.09 -25.64 -4.47
C SER A 54 7.21 -24.72 -3.24
N ARG A 55 6.09 -24.24 -2.69
CA ARG A 55 6.07 -23.45 -1.43
C ARG A 55 6.94 -24.10 -0.35
N LYS A 56 6.93 -25.43 -0.25
CA LYS A 56 7.77 -26.21 0.68
C LYS A 56 9.28 -26.05 0.42
N SER A 57 9.72 -25.99 -0.83
CA SER A 57 11.15 -25.85 -1.15
C SER A 57 11.68 -24.43 -0.88
N ILE A 58 10.84 -23.42 -1.06
CA ILE A 58 11.18 -22.03 -0.74
C ILE A 58 11.24 -21.81 0.78
N LEU A 59 10.28 -22.37 1.53
CA LEU A 59 10.33 -22.41 2.99
C LEU A 59 11.60 -23.11 3.50
N LYS A 60 11.93 -24.27 2.92
CA LYS A 60 13.14 -25.03 3.27
C LYS A 60 14.41 -24.21 3.03
N LYS A 61 14.51 -23.47 1.92
CA LYS A 61 15.64 -22.57 1.65
C LYS A 61 15.73 -21.42 2.66
N THR A 62 14.58 -20.84 3.05
CA THR A 62 14.54 -19.78 4.05
C THR A 62 15.02 -20.25 5.43
N PHE A 63 14.71 -21.48 5.80
CA PHE A 63 15.19 -22.11 7.06
C PHE A 63 16.64 -22.58 7.01
N GLN A 64 17.22 -22.74 5.83
CA GLN A 64 18.61 -23.16 5.65
C GLN A 64 19.58 -21.97 5.57
N GLN A 65 19.11 -20.73 5.67
CA GLN A 65 20.00 -19.58 5.81
C GLN A 65 20.71 -19.66 7.15
N GLU A 66 22.02 -19.44 7.13
CA GLU A 66 22.78 -19.22 8.35
C GLU A 66 22.31 -17.91 8.98
N GLN A 67 22.10 -17.92 10.31
CA GLN A 67 21.66 -16.76 11.05
C GLN A 67 22.81 -15.76 11.17
N VAL A 68 22.57 -14.54 10.74
CA VAL A 68 23.48 -13.40 10.97
C VAL A 68 23.47 -13.08 12.46
N THR A 69 24.66 -12.99 13.03
CA THR A 69 24.85 -12.58 14.43
C THR A 69 25.94 -11.51 14.49
N PHE A 70 25.56 -10.31 14.89
CA PHE A 70 26.50 -9.23 15.13
C PHE A 70 26.98 -9.26 16.58
N THR A 71 28.30 -9.45 16.77
CA THR A 71 28.94 -9.47 18.09
C THR A 71 29.68 -8.15 18.41
N ALA A 72 30.03 -7.37 17.38
CA ALA A 72 30.63 -6.06 17.58
C ALA A 72 29.64 -5.10 18.26
N PRO A 73 30.06 -4.17 19.12
CA PRO A 73 29.19 -3.14 19.66
C PRO A 73 28.60 -2.28 18.55
N PHE A 74 27.53 -1.56 18.87
CA PHE A 74 27.03 -0.51 17.98
C PHE A 74 28.04 0.62 17.85
N SER A 75 28.00 1.36 16.73
CA SER A 75 28.78 2.57 16.57
C SER A 75 28.28 3.68 17.52
N ASP A 76 29.17 4.58 17.94
CA ASP A 76 28.82 5.73 18.80
C ASP A 76 27.73 6.60 18.15
N GLU A 77 27.75 6.71 16.83
CA GLU A 77 26.71 7.37 16.03
C GLU A 77 25.93 6.32 15.22
N SER A 78 25.15 5.49 15.90
CA SER A 78 24.36 4.43 15.26
C SER A 78 23.40 4.98 14.21
N VAL A 79 23.36 4.33 13.04
CA VAL A 79 22.49 4.67 11.93
C VAL A 79 21.60 3.48 11.54
N VAL A 80 20.29 3.71 11.43
CA VAL A 80 19.30 2.70 11.08
C VAL A 80 18.82 2.91 9.64
N ALA A 81 18.86 1.86 8.81
CA ALA A 81 18.23 1.88 7.50
C ALA A 81 16.75 1.47 7.61
N ILE A 82 15.84 2.26 7.07
CA ILE A 82 14.40 1.96 7.03
C ILE A 82 13.99 1.78 5.56
N ILE A 83 13.58 0.56 5.19
CA ILE A 83 13.24 0.21 3.82
C ILE A 83 11.71 0.22 3.67
N GLY A 84 11.19 1.31 3.12
CA GLY A 84 9.77 1.61 2.94
C GLY A 84 9.34 2.91 3.62
N GLY A 85 8.98 3.91 2.81
CA GLY A 85 8.48 5.22 3.24
C GLY A 85 6.96 5.27 3.41
N GLY A 86 6.32 4.15 3.76
CA GLY A 86 4.94 4.12 4.26
C GLY A 86 4.84 4.66 5.68
N ILE A 87 3.62 4.91 6.18
CA ILE A 87 3.43 5.54 7.50
C ILE A 87 4.13 4.78 8.64
N ALA A 88 4.17 3.44 8.62
CA ALA A 88 4.88 2.67 9.64
C ALA A 88 6.39 2.98 9.66
N GLY A 89 7.03 3.03 8.49
CA GLY A 89 8.45 3.38 8.37
C GLY A 89 8.74 4.84 8.74
N LEU A 90 7.87 5.77 8.36
CA LEU A 90 8.01 7.20 8.70
C LEU A 90 7.87 7.43 10.21
N ILE A 91 6.91 6.79 10.85
CA ILE A 91 6.73 6.86 12.30
C ILE A 91 7.91 6.20 13.03
N CYS A 92 8.41 5.07 12.53
CA CYS A 92 9.62 4.46 13.06
C CYS A 92 10.82 5.44 13.00
N ALA A 93 11.02 6.12 11.87
CA ALA A 93 12.08 7.13 11.73
C ALA A 93 11.93 8.29 12.72
N ILE A 94 10.71 8.83 12.88
CA ILE A 94 10.41 9.92 13.82
C ILE A 94 10.71 9.51 15.27
N PHE A 95 10.33 8.30 15.67
CA PHE A 95 10.54 7.85 17.03
C PHE A 95 12.00 7.49 17.31
N LEU A 96 12.77 7.05 16.30
CA LEU A 96 14.23 6.96 16.40
C LEU A 96 14.87 8.34 16.54
N ASP A 97 14.43 9.34 15.75
CA ASP A 97 14.88 10.74 15.87
C ASP A 97 14.65 11.30 17.28
N LYS A 98 13.46 11.07 17.86
CA LYS A 98 13.14 11.46 19.26
C LYS A 98 14.04 10.80 20.30
N ARG A 99 14.61 9.64 19.97
CA ARG A 99 15.56 8.89 20.80
C ARG A 99 17.04 9.25 20.49
N GLY A 100 17.27 10.23 19.61
CA GLY A 100 18.62 10.68 19.22
C GLY A 100 19.34 9.73 18.24
N ILE A 101 18.62 8.81 17.59
CA ILE A 101 19.18 7.83 16.67
C ILE A 101 18.94 8.26 15.23
N ARG A 102 20.03 8.30 14.44
CA ARG A 102 19.97 8.64 13.02
C ARG A 102 19.30 7.53 12.21
N SER A 103 18.55 7.92 11.19
CA SER A 103 17.98 6.95 10.25
C SER A 103 17.99 7.46 8.80
N THR A 104 17.98 6.51 7.86
CA THR A 104 17.78 6.79 6.44
C THR A 104 16.60 5.98 5.94
N VAL A 105 15.57 6.66 5.44
CA VAL A 105 14.38 6.05 4.83
C VAL A 105 14.62 5.90 3.34
N PHE A 106 14.54 4.66 2.85
CA PHE A 106 14.60 4.32 1.42
C PHE A 106 13.20 4.04 0.90
N ASP A 107 12.77 4.78 -0.13
CA ASP A 107 11.46 4.58 -0.74
C ASP A 107 11.51 4.58 -2.27
N THR A 108 10.66 3.80 -2.90
CA THR A 108 10.56 3.68 -4.35
C THR A 108 9.64 4.73 -5.00
N GLY A 109 8.92 5.49 -4.20
CA GLY A 109 7.93 6.47 -4.66
C GLY A 109 8.57 7.66 -5.39
N ILE A 110 8.19 7.84 -6.66
CA ILE A 110 8.63 8.99 -7.47
C ILE A 110 7.81 10.25 -7.19
N HIS A 111 6.57 10.11 -6.73
CA HIS A 111 5.64 11.23 -6.55
C HIS A 111 5.58 11.74 -5.10
N GLY A 112 5.94 10.95 -4.11
CA GLY A 112 5.90 11.29 -2.68
C GLY A 112 6.11 10.07 -1.81
N LEU A 113 6.10 10.29 -0.50
CA LEU A 113 6.09 9.25 0.53
C LEU A 113 4.67 8.72 0.79
N GLY A 114 4.54 7.80 1.73
CA GLY A 114 3.26 7.35 2.26
C GLY A 114 2.77 5.99 1.80
N GLY A 115 3.27 5.44 0.68
CA GLY A 115 2.84 4.14 0.18
C GLY A 115 1.31 4.08 -0.02
N ARG A 116 0.58 3.32 0.82
CA ARG A 116 -0.89 3.23 0.79
C ARG A 116 -1.64 4.48 1.32
N LEU A 117 -0.95 5.52 1.74
CA LEU A 117 -1.52 6.86 1.91
C LEU A 117 -1.49 7.68 0.62
N GLY A 118 -1.24 7.07 -0.53
CA GLY A 118 -1.05 7.76 -1.78
C GLY A 118 -2.25 8.59 -2.23
N THR A 119 -2.01 9.85 -2.56
CA THR A 119 -2.94 10.74 -3.27
C THR A 119 -2.37 11.03 -4.65
N ARG A 120 -3.19 10.93 -5.67
CA ARG A 120 -2.85 11.32 -7.03
C ARG A 120 -3.49 12.65 -7.37
N VAL A 121 -2.66 13.60 -7.77
CA VAL A 121 -3.11 14.87 -8.32
C VAL A 121 -2.71 14.92 -9.79
N ILE A 122 -3.65 15.32 -10.65
CA ILE A 122 -3.45 15.42 -12.09
C ILE A 122 -3.86 16.83 -12.48
N ASP A 123 -2.97 17.53 -13.12
CA ASP A 123 -3.26 18.84 -13.67
C ASP A 123 -4.07 18.67 -14.97
N ALA A 124 -5.32 19.14 -14.96
CA ALA A 124 -6.22 19.10 -16.09
C ALA A 124 -6.72 20.52 -16.36
N ASN A 125 -6.00 21.27 -17.19
CA ASN A 125 -6.41 22.61 -17.70
C ASN A 125 -6.89 23.58 -16.60
N ASN A 126 -6.09 23.80 -15.56
CA ASN A 126 -6.36 24.64 -14.38
C ASN A 126 -7.38 24.08 -13.36
N ASN A 127 -7.94 22.90 -13.56
CA ASN A 127 -8.78 22.22 -12.59
C ASN A 127 -8.10 20.91 -12.15
N PRO A 128 -7.40 20.88 -11.01
CA PRO A 128 -6.69 19.68 -10.58
C PRO A 128 -7.68 18.56 -10.23
N LEU A 129 -7.46 17.38 -10.81
CA LEU A 129 -8.14 16.15 -10.40
C LEU A 129 -7.40 15.55 -9.23
N ILE A 130 -8.10 15.32 -8.13
CA ILE A 130 -7.50 14.80 -6.89
C ILE A 130 -8.15 13.48 -6.47
N PHE A 131 -7.31 12.48 -6.13
CA PHE A 131 -7.78 11.14 -5.79
C PHE A 131 -6.93 10.53 -4.68
N ASP A 132 -7.51 10.24 -3.53
CA ASP A 132 -6.95 9.27 -2.59
C ASP A 132 -7.23 7.87 -3.13
N HIS A 133 -6.18 7.12 -3.47
CA HIS A 133 -6.34 5.88 -4.23
C HIS A 133 -6.05 4.60 -3.43
N ALA A 134 -5.89 4.71 -2.11
CA ALA A 134 -5.82 3.59 -1.18
C ALA A 134 -6.52 3.94 0.12
N ALA A 135 -5.82 4.39 1.17
CA ALA A 135 -6.45 4.83 2.41
C ALA A 135 -7.40 6.00 2.16
N GLN A 136 -8.62 5.92 2.68
CA GLN A 136 -9.67 6.90 2.44
C GLN A 136 -9.90 7.82 3.62
N PHE A 137 -9.82 7.27 4.81
CA PHE A 137 -9.94 7.93 6.12
C PHE A 137 -9.38 7.00 7.20
N PHE A 138 -9.36 7.46 8.43
CA PHE A 138 -9.02 6.64 9.60
C PHE A 138 -9.86 7.04 10.82
N THR A 139 -9.94 6.12 11.77
CA THR A 139 -10.52 6.30 13.10
C THR A 139 -9.45 6.14 14.16
N VAL A 140 -9.74 6.49 15.40
CA VAL A 140 -8.81 6.46 16.52
C VAL A 140 -9.41 5.65 17.65
N ASN A 141 -8.68 4.65 18.14
CA ASN A 141 -9.09 3.79 19.25
C ASN A 141 -8.02 3.73 20.37
N ASP A 142 -6.72 3.81 20.01
CA ASP A 142 -5.61 3.74 20.96
C ASP A 142 -5.19 5.14 21.43
N SER A 143 -4.99 5.34 22.74
CA SER A 143 -4.64 6.63 23.32
C SER A 143 -3.31 7.19 22.79
N ARG A 144 -2.32 6.34 22.52
CA ARG A 144 -1.02 6.76 21.96
C ARG A 144 -1.17 7.28 20.53
N PHE A 145 -2.10 6.68 19.77
CA PHE A 145 -2.42 7.18 18.42
C PHE A 145 -3.24 8.46 18.51
N ALA A 146 -4.16 8.57 19.50
CA ALA A 146 -4.92 9.80 19.75
C ALA A 146 -4.03 11.00 20.00
N GLU A 147 -2.96 10.86 20.79
CA GLU A 147 -1.98 11.92 21.04
C GLU A 147 -1.35 12.45 19.75
N LEU A 148 -0.96 11.55 18.84
CA LEU A 148 -0.39 11.94 17.56
C LEU A 148 -1.44 12.60 16.66
N VAL A 149 -2.66 12.09 16.63
CA VAL A 149 -3.75 12.67 15.83
C VAL A 149 -4.12 14.07 16.33
N ASN A 150 -4.15 14.28 17.65
CA ASN A 150 -4.35 15.62 18.23
C ASN A 150 -3.24 16.59 17.79
N ALA A 151 -1.97 16.16 17.83
CA ALA A 151 -0.86 16.97 17.34
C ALA A 151 -0.96 17.26 15.83
N TRP A 152 -1.47 16.33 15.02
CA TRP A 152 -1.71 16.55 13.61
C TRP A 152 -2.90 17.47 13.33
N LEU A 153 -3.94 17.43 14.17
CA LEU A 153 -5.07 18.37 14.14
C LEU A 153 -4.60 19.80 14.44
N ASP A 154 -3.81 19.98 15.52
CA ASP A 154 -3.25 21.28 15.92
C ASP A 154 -2.37 21.90 14.81
N LYS A 155 -1.66 21.06 14.06
CA LYS A 155 -0.82 21.48 12.92
C LYS A 155 -1.60 21.63 11.60
N GLY A 156 -2.90 21.34 11.59
CA GLY A 156 -3.72 21.36 10.38
C GLY A 156 -3.34 20.31 9.32
N LEU A 157 -2.63 19.23 9.70
CA LEU A 157 -2.25 18.15 8.81
C LEU A 157 -3.43 17.21 8.53
N VAL A 158 -4.29 17.03 9.49
CA VAL A 158 -5.53 16.26 9.40
C VAL A 158 -6.72 17.08 9.90
N ARG A 159 -7.89 16.66 9.51
CA ARG A 159 -9.16 17.20 9.99
C ARG A 159 -10.21 16.11 10.10
N GLU A 160 -11.24 16.34 10.86
CA GLU A 160 -12.42 15.50 10.88
C GLU A 160 -13.11 15.54 9.51
N TRP A 161 -13.50 14.38 9.01
CA TRP A 161 -14.34 14.25 7.83
C TRP A 161 -15.81 14.22 8.25
N LYS A 162 -16.47 15.35 8.08
CA LYS A 162 -17.87 15.55 8.45
C LYS A 162 -18.86 15.14 7.36
N GLY A 163 -18.36 14.74 6.18
CA GLY A 163 -19.19 14.28 5.08
C GLY A 163 -19.95 13.01 5.42
N THR A 164 -21.08 12.84 4.79
CA THR A 164 -21.92 11.64 4.98
C THR A 164 -21.21 10.39 4.46
N VAL A 165 -21.02 9.40 5.33
CA VAL A 165 -20.49 8.08 5.01
C VAL A 165 -21.49 7.03 5.46
N GLY A 166 -21.67 5.95 4.66
CA GLY A 166 -22.60 4.89 5.03
C GLY A 166 -22.40 3.60 4.23
N GLU A 167 -23.40 2.74 4.25
CA GLU A 167 -23.48 1.56 3.40
C GLU A 167 -24.43 1.81 2.24
N LEU A 168 -24.01 1.39 1.05
CA LEU A 168 -24.78 1.42 -0.18
C LEU A 168 -25.04 0.00 -0.63
N HIS A 169 -26.30 -0.42 -0.58
CA HIS A 169 -26.71 -1.73 -1.04
C HIS A 169 -27.04 -1.73 -2.52
N ASN A 170 -26.86 -2.88 -3.16
CA ASN A 170 -27.25 -3.08 -4.55
C ASN A 170 -28.69 -2.61 -4.80
N GLY A 171 -28.89 -1.75 -5.81
CA GLY A 171 -30.20 -1.18 -6.12
C GLY A 171 -30.43 0.23 -5.57
N GLY A 172 -29.43 0.88 -4.93
CA GLY A 172 -29.49 2.29 -4.53
C GLY A 172 -30.04 2.54 -3.12
N GLU A 173 -30.12 1.53 -2.27
CA GLU A 173 -30.46 1.74 -0.87
C GLU A 173 -29.24 2.21 -0.10
N PHE A 174 -29.29 3.45 0.44
CA PHE A 174 -28.18 4.02 1.21
C PHE A 174 -28.56 4.19 2.68
N LEU A 175 -27.72 3.64 3.57
CA LEU A 175 -27.85 3.70 5.02
C LEU A 175 -26.67 4.49 5.61
N PRO A 176 -26.89 5.73 6.07
CA PRO A 176 -25.81 6.54 6.65
C PRO A 176 -25.34 5.98 7.98
N PHE A 177 -24.03 6.06 8.23
CA PHE A 177 -23.46 5.78 9.54
C PHE A 177 -23.62 6.95 10.49
N LEU A 178 -23.66 6.64 11.78
CA LEU A 178 -23.56 7.66 12.81
C LEU A 178 -22.24 8.44 12.68
N PRO A 179 -22.22 9.72 13.13
CA PRO A 179 -21.00 10.52 13.13
C PRO A 179 -19.89 9.99 14.06
N SER A 180 -20.26 9.23 15.07
CA SER A 180 -19.34 8.64 16.06
C SER A 180 -19.03 7.17 15.70
N PRO A 181 -17.76 6.71 15.81
CA PRO A 181 -16.56 7.50 16.14
C PRO A 181 -16.18 8.48 15.02
N PRO A 182 -15.47 9.59 15.35
CA PRO A 182 -15.01 10.56 14.37
C PRO A 182 -14.11 9.91 13.31
N ARG A 183 -14.27 10.35 12.06
CA ARG A 183 -13.43 9.94 10.93
C ARG A 183 -12.49 11.08 10.59
N TYR A 184 -11.23 10.76 10.38
CA TYR A 184 -10.18 11.73 10.07
C TYR A 184 -9.63 11.53 8.67
N ILE A 185 -9.33 12.64 8.00
CA ILE A 185 -8.67 12.68 6.70
C ILE A 185 -7.52 13.69 6.74
N ALA A 186 -6.51 13.51 5.89
CA ALA A 186 -5.51 14.54 5.72
C ALA A 186 -6.07 15.70 4.87
N THR A 187 -5.68 16.91 5.23
CA THR A 187 -6.30 18.16 4.74
C THR A 187 -6.22 18.32 3.23
N ASN A 188 -5.09 17.93 2.60
CA ASN A 188 -4.84 18.03 1.16
C ASN A 188 -4.68 16.66 0.50
N GLY A 189 -5.43 15.66 0.95
CA GLY A 189 -5.30 14.25 0.55
C GLY A 189 -4.31 13.48 1.43
N MET A 190 -4.49 12.17 1.51
CA MET A 190 -3.80 11.32 2.48
C MET A 190 -2.27 11.38 2.37
N ARG A 191 -1.72 11.58 1.16
CA ARG A 191 -0.27 11.74 0.94
C ARG A 191 0.31 12.97 1.66
N PHE A 192 -0.45 14.05 1.75
CA PHE A 192 -0.01 15.28 2.41
C PHE A 192 0.42 15.03 3.86
N LEU A 193 -0.30 14.18 4.58
CA LEU A 193 0.13 13.76 5.92
C LEU A 193 1.51 13.11 5.88
N ALA A 194 1.71 12.11 5.03
CA ALA A 194 2.99 11.40 4.94
C ALA A 194 4.17 12.31 4.55
N ASP A 195 3.97 13.19 3.57
CA ASP A 195 5.00 14.12 3.11
C ASP A 195 5.34 15.18 4.20
N SER A 196 4.42 15.49 5.13
CA SER A 196 4.61 16.48 6.17
C SER A 196 5.22 15.93 7.46
N LEU A 197 5.12 14.61 7.70
CA LEU A 197 5.52 14.00 8.98
C LEU A 197 6.99 14.23 9.34
N LEU A 198 7.89 14.29 8.36
CA LEU A 198 9.33 14.42 8.60
C LEU A 198 9.83 15.87 8.69
N SER A 199 8.94 16.87 8.54
CA SER A 199 9.34 18.28 8.48
C SER A 199 10.08 18.79 9.72
N GLU A 200 9.87 18.17 10.87
CA GLU A 200 10.47 18.57 12.15
C GLU A 200 11.62 17.65 12.59
N THR A 201 11.91 16.60 11.84
CA THR A 201 13.01 15.69 12.15
C THR A 201 14.37 16.29 11.77
N ARG A 202 15.40 15.97 12.54
CA ARG A 202 16.78 16.46 12.34
C ARG A 202 17.75 15.35 11.96
N LEU A 203 17.46 14.12 12.37
CA LEU A 203 18.35 12.97 12.22
C LEU A 203 17.82 11.98 11.16
N VAL A 204 16.75 12.33 10.43
CA VAL A 204 16.15 11.49 9.39
C VAL A 204 16.58 11.97 8.01
N ASN A 205 17.22 11.09 7.25
CA ASN A 205 17.49 11.29 5.84
C ASN A 205 16.46 10.50 4.99
N VAL A 206 16.11 10.98 3.79
CA VAL A 206 15.23 10.30 2.86
C VAL A 206 15.91 10.15 1.50
N GLU A 207 16.04 8.91 1.04
CA GLU A 207 16.50 8.58 -0.30
C GLU A 207 15.38 8.01 -1.14
N ARG A 208 14.94 8.76 -2.15
CA ARG A 208 13.91 8.33 -3.11
C ARG A 208 14.09 8.99 -4.50
N PRO A 209 13.71 8.36 -5.60
CA PRO A 209 13.33 6.94 -5.68
C PRO A 209 14.54 6.03 -5.48
N ARG A 210 14.43 5.05 -4.60
CA ARG A 210 15.51 4.12 -4.30
C ARG A 210 14.98 2.73 -4.02
N TRP A 211 15.48 1.73 -4.75
CA TRP A 211 15.12 0.33 -4.59
C TRP A 211 16.25 -0.44 -3.92
N ILE A 212 16.08 -0.82 -2.66
CA ILE A 212 17.04 -1.71 -2.01
C ILE A 212 16.77 -3.14 -2.50
N SER A 213 17.76 -3.71 -3.20
CA SER A 213 17.67 -5.05 -3.81
C SER A 213 18.41 -6.12 -3.02
N LYS A 214 19.36 -5.73 -2.14
CA LYS A 214 20.18 -6.67 -1.37
C LYS A 214 20.58 -6.09 -0.01
N LEU A 215 20.61 -6.98 0.99
CA LEU A 215 21.11 -6.76 2.34
C LEU A 215 22.28 -7.71 2.57
N GLU A 216 23.45 -7.19 2.93
CA GLU A 216 24.65 -7.99 3.15
C GLU A 216 25.29 -7.63 4.50
N PRO A 217 25.40 -8.59 5.44
CA PRO A 217 26.15 -8.38 6.67
C PRO A 217 27.65 -8.42 6.36
N PHE A 218 28.37 -7.37 6.72
CA PHE A 218 29.81 -7.32 6.56
C PHE A 218 30.46 -6.37 7.58
N ASN A 219 31.55 -6.80 8.23
CA ASN A 219 32.29 -6.02 9.22
C ASN A 219 31.41 -5.38 10.31
N GLY A 220 30.48 -6.16 10.89
CA GLY A 220 29.64 -5.69 11.99
C GLY A 220 28.48 -4.77 11.58
N MET A 221 28.29 -4.51 10.30
CA MET A 221 27.26 -3.63 9.78
C MET A 221 26.46 -4.27 8.64
N TRP A 222 25.28 -3.72 8.38
CA TRP A 222 24.50 -3.99 7.19
C TRP A 222 24.95 -3.13 6.01
N HIS A 223 25.31 -3.75 4.90
CA HIS A 223 25.60 -3.09 3.63
C HIS A 223 24.40 -3.22 2.71
N LEU A 224 23.82 -2.10 2.32
CA LEU A 224 22.68 -2.04 1.42
C LEU A 224 23.12 -1.73 0.01
N SER A 225 22.43 -2.33 -0.99
CA SER A 225 22.70 -2.02 -2.39
C SER A 225 21.44 -2.06 -3.26
N GLU A 226 21.46 -1.22 -4.32
CA GLU A 226 20.51 -1.18 -5.41
C GLU A 226 21.17 -1.75 -6.68
N ASN A 227 20.77 -2.98 -7.07
CA ASN A 227 21.33 -3.65 -8.27
C ASN A 227 22.87 -3.63 -8.31
N GLY A 228 23.51 -3.89 -7.16
CA GLY A 228 24.98 -3.89 -7.01
C GLY A 228 25.62 -2.52 -6.78
N LYS A 229 24.85 -1.42 -6.81
CA LYS A 229 25.35 -0.10 -6.43
C LYS A 229 25.19 0.09 -4.92
N PRO A 230 26.25 0.45 -4.17
CA PRO A 230 26.16 0.67 -2.73
C PRO A 230 25.19 1.81 -2.38
N CYS A 231 24.37 1.58 -1.34
CA CYS A 231 23.41 2.55 -0.78
C CYS A 231 23.71 2.91 0.67
N GLY A 232 24.87 2.51 1.21
CA GLY A 232 25.29 2.85 2.55
C GLY A 232 25.52 1.65 3.45
N LYS A 233 25.98 1.96 4.68
CA LYS A 233 26.27 1.01 5.77
C LYS A 233 25.47 1.44 6.99
N PHE A 234 24.90 0.48 7.71
CA PHE A 234 23.96 0.74 8.79
C PHE A 234 24.17 -0.24 9.94
N ASP A 235 23.98 0.23 11.15
CA ASP A 235 24.07 -0.60 12.35
C ASP A 235 22.88 -1.55 12.50
N ALA A 236 21.70 -1.12 12.08
CA ALA A 236 20.47 -1.91 12.09
C ALA A 236 19.61 -1.63 10.85
N ILE A 237 18.70 -2.55 10.55
CA ILE A 237 17.77 -2.43 9.42
C ILE A 237 16.33 -2.61 9.87
N VAL A 238 15.43 -1.89 9.21
CA VAL A 238 13.97 -2.00 9.33
C VAL A 238 13.38 -2.30 7.96
N VAL A 239 12.59 -3.36 7.86
CA VAL A 239 11.77 -3.65 6.68
C VAL A 239 10.35 -3.17 6.95
N ALA A 240 10.02 -1.99 6.43
CA ALA A 240 8.72 -1.32 6.60
C ALA A 240 7.80 -1.47 5.37
N HIS A 241 8.00 -2.51 4.57
CA HIS A 241 7.15 -2.88 3.44
C HIS A 241 6.87 -4.39 3.46
N ASN A 242 5.91 -4.84 2.66
CA ASN A 242 5.44 -6.21 2.70
C ASN A 242 5.42 -6.89 1.32
N GLY A 243 4.90 -8.12 1.29
CA GLY A 243 4.64 -8.85 0.06
C GLY A 243 5.88 -9.43 -0.61
N LYS A 244 5.83 -9.56 -1.94
CA LYS A 244 6.87 -10.25 -2.72
C LYS A 244 8.24 -9.57 -2.65
N CYS A 245 8.28 -8.25 -2.58
CA CYS A 245 9.53 -7.48 -2.52
C CYS A 245 10.26 -7.72 -1.20
N ALA A 246 9.55 -7.59 -0.06
CA ALA A 246 10.11 -7.91 1.25
C ALA A 246 10.57 -9.37 1.36
N ASN A 247 9.76 -10.31 0.88
CA ASN A 247 10.13 -11.73 0.85
C ASN A 247 11.40 -11.99 0.03
N ARG A 248 11.55 -11.32 -1.12
CA ARG A 248 12.75 -11.46 -1.98
C ARG A 248 13.99 -10.91 -1.28
N LEU A 249 13.87 -9.75 -0.65
CA LEU A 249 14.94 -9.09 0.08
C LEU A 249 15.42 -9.96 1.26
N LEU A 250 14.50 -10.50 2.03
CA LEU A 250 14.81 -11.31 3.21
C LEU A 250 15.28 -12.74 2.90
N MET A 251 14.99 -13.27 1.71
CA MET A 251 15.35 -14.64 1.32
C MET A 251 16.86 -14.93 1.33
N THR A 252 17.68 -13.91 1.18
CA THR A 252 19.15 -14.03 1.07
C THR A 252 19.89 -13.19 2.09
N SER A 253 19.18 -12.65 3.09
CA SER A 253 19.72 -11.72 4.07
C SER A 253 20.45 -12.38 5.24
N GLY A 254 20.30 -13.70 5.45
CA GLY A 254 20.78 -14.36 6.67
C GLY A 254 19.88 -14.12 7.89
N LEU A 255 18.61 -13.79 7.69
CA LEU A 255 17.60 -13.55 8.74
C LEU A 255 16.47 -14.58 8.66
N PRO A 256 16.73 -15.87 8.93
CA PRO A 256 15.77 -16.94 8.66
C PRO A 256 14.46 -16.82 9.47
N LEU A 257 14.53 -16.35 10.72
CA LEU A 257 13.35 -16.18 11.58
C LEU A 257 12.44 -15.06 11.06
N ILE A 258 13.02 -13.90 10.76
CA ILE A 258 12.29 -12.77 10.16
C ILE A 258 11.70 -13.14 8.78
N ALA A 259 12.51 -13.80 7.93
CA ALA A 259 12.05 -14.26 6.62
C ALA A 259 10.90 -15.27 6.73
N LYS A 260 10.92 -16.14 7.76
CA LYS A 260 9.82 -17.08 8.06
C LYS A 260 8.52 -16.33 8.38
N GLN A 261 8.56 -15.33 9.25
CA GLN A 261 7.39 -14.56 9.62
C GLN A 261 6.82 -13.80 8.41
N MET A 262 7.66 -13.07 7.68
CA MET A 262 7.22 -12.37 6.46
C MET A 262 6.62 -13.32 5.42
N LYS A 263 7.07 -14.56 5.36
CA LYS A 263 6.54 -15.58 4.42
C LYS A 263 5.15 -16.08 4.80
N ARG A 264 4.77 -16.01 6.07
CA ARG A 264 3.44 -16.42 6.57
C ARG A 264 2.36 -15.38 6.28
N LEU A 265 2.75 -14.12 6.05
CA LEU A 265 1.83 -13.04 5.69
C LEU A 265 1.09 -13.38 4.40
N GLU A 266 -0.24 -13.33 4.46
CA GLU A 266 -1.15 -13.46 3.35
C GLU A 266 -1.77 -12.09 3.02
N LEU A 267 -1.83 -11.77 1.73
CA LEU A 267 -2.26 -10.46 1.25
C LEU A 267 -3.27 -10.62 0.12
N SER A 268 -4.35 -9.86 0.20
CA SER A 268 -5.29 -9.68 -0.89
C SER A 268 -4.83 -8.59 -1.86
N SER A 269 -5.42 -8.58 -3.05
CA SER A 269 -5.21 -7.54 -4.06
C SER A 269 -6.51 -6.77 -4.30
N ILE A 270 -6.39 -5.47 -4.51
CA ILE A 270 -7.51 -4.55 -4.76
C ILE A 270 -7.23 -3.74 -6.02
N TRP A 271 -8.23 -3.58 -6.88
CA TRP A 271 -8.21 -2.60 -7.95
C TRP A 271 -8.75 -1.26 -7.43
N ALA A 272 -8.05 -0.19 -7.76
CA ALA A 272 -8.54 1.17 -7.59
C ALA A 272 -8.83 1.77 -8.97
N LEU A 273 -10.07 2.16 -9.21
CA LEU A 273 -10.48 2.93 -10.37
C LEU A 273 -10.69 4.38 -9.94
N LEU A 274 -9.88 5.27 -10.50
CA LEU A 274 -10.01 6.71 -10.36
C LEU A 274 -10.79 7.21 -11.57
N ALA A 275 -11.89 7.91 -11.35
CA ALA A 275 -12.74 8.42 -12.43
C ALA A 275 -13.18 9.85 -12.13
N ALA A 276 -13.12 10.73 -13.15
CA ALA A 276 -13.65 12.08 -13.04
C ALA A 276 -14.83 12.25 -14.00
N PHE A 277 -15.89 12.87 -13.50
CA PHE A 277 -17.13 13.16 -14.21
C PHE A 277 -17.36 14.67 -14.25
N GLU A 278 -17.93 15.17 -15.33
CA GLU A 278 -18.32 16.59 -15.45
C GLU A 278 -19.42 16.90 -14.44
N ASP A 279 -20.45 16.08 -14.41
CA ASP A 279 -21.63 16.25 -13.55
C ASP A 279 -21.56 15.33 -12.32
N PRO A 280 -22.29 15.65 -11.24
CA PRO A 280 -22.50 14.76 -10.10
C PRO A 280 -23.08 13.41 -10.55
N LEU A 281 -22.74 12.33 -9.83
CA LEU A 281 -23.34 11.03 -10.10
C LEU A 281 -24.83 11.07 -9.76
N PRO A 282 -25.71 10.57 -10.64
CA PRO A 282 -27.15 10.53 -10.40
C PRO A 282 -27.49 9.48 -9.34
N PHE A 283 -28.61 9.71 -8.65
CA PHE A 283 -29.14 8.77 -7.66
C PHE A 283 -30.67 8.76 -7.71
N PRO A 284 -31.35 7.61 -7.55
CA PRO A 284 -32.79 7.53 -7.59
C PRO A 284 -33.49 8.50 -6.63
N GLY A 285 -34.40 9.31 -7.13
CA GLY A 285 -35.18 10.26 -6.35
C GLY A 285 -34.47 11.56 -5.97
N THR A 286 -33.18 11.75 -6.34
CA THR A 286 -32.41 12.97 -6.11
C THR A 286 -31.58 13.34 -7.33
N THR A 287 -31.05 14.59 -7.36
CA THR A 287 -30.20 15.05 -8.46
C THR A 287 -28.76 14.51 -8.36
N GLU A 288 -28.33 14.11 -7.16
CA GLU A 288 -26.99 13.58 -6.90
C GLU A 288 -26.99 12.59 -5.71
N VAL A 289 -25.93 11.81 -5.59
CA VAL A 289 -25.73 10.89 -4.47
C VAL A 289 -25.75 11.62 -3.12
N PRO A 290 -26.45 11.08 -2.09
CA PRO A 290 -26.59 11.72 -0.78
C PRO A 290 -25.39 11.50 0.15
N PHE A 291 -24.26 11.02 -0.34
CA PHE A 291 -23.07 10.69 0.44
C PHE A 291 -21.78 11.17 -0.21
N GLU A 292 -20.74 11.28 0.60
CA GLU A 292 -19.36 11.53 0.15
C GLU A 292 -18.53 10.23 0.09
N GLY A 293 -18.90 9.22 0.89
CA GLY A 293 -18.29 7.90 0.87
C GLY A 293 -19.29 6.80 1.19
N ALA A 294 -19.17 5.66 0.50
CA ALA A 294 -20.05 4.51 0.75
C ALA A 294 -19.30 3.18 0.67
N PHE A 295 -19.57 2.32 1.64
CA PHE A 295 -19.24 0.90 1.57
C PHE A 295 -20.30 0.20 0.76
N VAL A 296 -19.89 -0.42 -0.35
CA VAL A 296 -20.82 -1.04 -1.28
C VAL A 296 -21.04 -2.50 -0.89
N ARG A 297 -22.32 -2.91 -0.82
CA ARG A 297 -22.75 -4.25 -0.43
C ARG A 297 -23.54 -4.93 -1.58
N GLY A 298 -23.30 -6.23 -1.74
CA GLY A 298 -24.00 -7.03 -2.75
C GLY A 298 -23.51 -6.82 -4.19
N ILE A 299 -22.36 -6.18 -4.38
CA ILE A 299 -21.71 -5.97 -5.68
C ILE A 299 -20.34 -6.64 -5.68
N ASP A 300 -20.08 -7.54 -6.64
CA ASP A 300 -18.83 -8.31 -6.70
C ASP A 300 -17.62 -7.45 -7.10
N SER A 301 -17.81 -6.44 -7.94
CA SER A 301 -16.72 -5.67 -8.54
C SER A 301 -16.30 -4.43 -7.76
N VAL A 302 -17.13 -3.93 -6.84
CA VAL A 302 -16.90 -2.70 -6.06
C VAL A 302 -17.26 -2.93 -4.60
N SER A 303 -16.38 -2.51 -3.68
CA SER A 303 -16.59 -2.56 -2.22
C SER A 303 -16.63 -1.19 -1.57
N TRP A 304 -16.09 -0.18 -2.24
CA TRP A 304 -16.02 1.20 -1.74
C TRP A 304 -16.10 2.21 -2.87
N MET A 305 -16.75 3.34 -2.60
CA MET A 305 -16.73 4.52 -3.46
C MET A 305 -16.68 5.81 -2.63
N ALA A 306 -15.92 6.80 -3.09
CA ALA A 306 -15.83 8.10 -2.42
C ALA A 306 -15.62 9.24 -3.41
N ASN A 307 -16.31 10.36 -3.17
CA ASN A 307 -16.15 11.61 -3.89
C ASN A 307 -15.01 12.43 -3.26
N ASN A 308 -13.85 12.40 -3.90
CA ASN A 308 -12.67 13.14 -3.42
C ASN A 308 -12.82 14.66 -3.57
N THR A 309 -13.58 15.13 -4.53
CA THR A 309 -13.85 16.56 -4.70
C THR A 309 -14.57 17.11 -3.47
N LYS A 310 -15.70 16.50 -3.09
CA LYS A 310 -16.45 16.88 -1.88
C LYS A 310 -15.63 16.66 -0.61
N LYS A 311 -14.90 15.55 -0.54
CA LYS A 311 -14.07 15.21 0.62
C LYS A 311 -12.93 16.19 0.86
N LEU A 312 -12.25 16.68 -0.18
CA LEU A 312 -10.95 17.37 -0.05
C LEU A 312 -11.01 18.87 -0.37
N LEU A 313 -11.96 19.32 -1.18
CA LEU A 313 -12.05 20.74 -1.59
C LEU A 313 -13.04 21.50 -0.72
N ALA A 314 -12.66 22.72 -0.31
CA ALA A 314 -13.49 23.58 0.54
C ALA A 314 -14.73 24.14 -0.20
N SER A 315 -14.66 24.26 -1.54
CA SER A 315 -15.74 24.73 -2.38
C SER A 315 -15.90 23.81 -3.58
N PRO A 316 -16.68 22.73 -3.46
CA PRO A 316 -16.81 21.72 -4.51
C PRO A 316 -17.67 22.15 -5.71
N SER A 317 -18.26 23.35 -5.70
CA SER A 317 -19.32 23.74 -6.65
C SER A 317 -18.88 23.93 -8.10
N ASP A 318 -17.59 24.12 -8.39
CA ASP A 318 -17.14 24.55 -9.73
C ASP A 318 -16.10 23.61 -10.37
N GLY A 319 -15.91 22.41 -9.85
CA GLY A 319 -14.90 21.47 -10.35
C GLY A 319 -15.46 20.10 -10.72
N PRO A 320 -14.68 19.31 -11.46
CA PRO A 320 -15.07 17.97 -11.84
C PRO A 320 -15.23 17.06 -10.62
N ASN A 321 -16.19 16.14 -10.70
CA ASN A 321 -16.45 15.17 -9.65
C ASN A 321 -15.45 14.01 -9.70
N CYS A 322 -14.45 14.05 -8.82
CA CYS A 322 -13.39 13.04 -8.72
C CYS A 322 -13.77 11.90 -7.80
N TRP A 323 -13.96 10.71 -8.34
CA TRP A 323 -14.35 9.52 -7.58
C TRP A 323 -13.25 8.48 -7.52
N THR A 324 -13.06 7.88 -6.36
CA THR A 324 -12.26 6.65 -6.19
C THR A 324 -13.21 5.49 -5.91
N PHE A 325 -13.13 4.46 -6.76
CA PHE A 325 -13.81 3.18 -6.58
C PHE A 325 -12.77 2.12 -6.24
N LEU A 326 -13.03 1.31 -5.21
CA LEU A 326 -12.16 0.20 -4.83
C LEU A 326 -12.91 -1.11 -5.02
N SER A 327 -12.23 -2.11 -5.58
CA SER A 327 -12.84 -3.41 -5.80
C SER A 327 -12.95 -4.22 -4.53
N THR A 328 -13.76 -5.29 -4.55
CA THR A 328 -13.68 -6.35 -3.56
C THR A 328 -12.35 -7.11 -3.67
N ALA A 329 -11.94 -7.78 -2.59
CA ALA A 329 -10.76 -8.65 -2.59
C ALA A 329 -10.94 -9.86 -3.53
N ALA A 330 -12.17 -10.37 -3.64
CA ALA A 330 -12.51 -11.46 -4.55
C ALA A 330 -12.32 -11.06 -6.00
N TYR A 331 -12.83 -9.91 -6.42
CA TYR A 331 -12.65 -9.36 -7.76
C TYR A 331 -11.17 -9.04 -8.05
N GLY A 332 -10.46 -8.48 -7.06
CA GLY A 332 -9.03 -8.24 -7.13
C GLY A 332 -8.21 -9.51 -7.34
N LYS A 333 -8.57 -10.61 -6.66
CA LYS A 333 -7.94 -11.93 -6.82
C LYS A 333 -8.21 -12.54 -8.20
N GLN A 334 -9.47 -12.49 -8.65
CA GLN A 334 -9.91 -13.04 -9.94
C GLN A 334 -9.20 -12.37 -11.13
N ASN A 335 -9.01 -11.05 -11.05
CA ASN A 335 -8.41 -10.24 -12.11
C ASN A 335 -6.93 -9.89 -11.86
N LYS A 336 -6.23 -10.63 -10.99
CA LYS A 336 -4.84 -10.33 -10.61
C LYS A 336 -3.87 -10.56 -11.75
N VAL A 337 -3.07 -9.54 -12.05
CA VAL A 337 -1.98 -9.54 -13.05
C VAL A 337 -0.70 -8.99 -12.42
N PRO A 338 0.47 -9.05 -13.10
CA PRO A 338 1.65 -8.30 -12.66
C PRO A 338 1.34 -6.79 -12.59
N GLN A 339 1.57 -6.21 -11.42
CA GLN A 339 1.25 -4.80 -11.14
C GLN A 339 2.07 -3.83 -12.02
N GLU A 340 3.28 -4.24 -12.38
CA GLU A 340 4.23 -3.46 -13.16
C GLU A 340 3.88 -3.40 -14.65
N ASN A 341 3.05 -4.36 -15.11
CA ASN A 341 2.66 -4.45 -16.52
C ASN A 341 1.23 -5.00 -16.62
N ILE A 342 0.25 -4.10 -16.55
CA ILE A 342 -1.17 -4.43 -16.66
C ILE A 342 -1.53 -4.55 -18.14
N PRO A 343 -1.96 -5.75 -18.64
CA PRO A 343 -2.39 -5.91 -20.02
C PRO A 343 -3.61 -5.03 -20.33
N THR A 344 -3.63 -4.38 -21.50
CA THR A 344 -4.71 -3.48 -21.91
C THR A 344 -6.09 -4.15 -21.86
N ALA A 345 -6.20 -5.39 -22.34
CA ALA A 345 -7.46 -6.14 -22.29
C ALA A 345 -7.96 -6.37 -20.86
N THR A 346 -7.05 -6.62 -19.89
CA THR A 346 -7.42 -6.74 -18.48
C THR A 346 -7.84 -5.39 -17.92
N ALA A 347 -7.11 -4.31 -18.24
CA ALA A 347 -7.44 -2.95 -17.80
C ALA A 347 -8.84 -2.53 -18.29
N THR A 348 -9.16 -2.78 -19.56
CA THR A 348 -10.48 -2.49 -20.14
C THR A 348 -11.57 -3.26 -19.43
N ARG A 349 -11.44 -4.59 -19.34
CA ARG A 349 -12.43 -5.46 -18.67
C ARG A 349 -12.67 -5.06 -17.21
N VAL A 350 -11.60 -4.79 -16.45
CA VAL A 350 -11.70 -4.41 -15.04
C VAL A 350 -12.38 -3.04 -14.90
N LYS A 351 -12.00 -2.07 -15.73
CA LYS A 351 -12.64 -0.75 -15.73
C LYS A 351 -14.14 -0.86 -16.02
N GLU A 352 -14.51 -1.56 -17.07
CA GLU A 352 -15.92 -1.75 -17.47
C GLU A 352 -16.70 -2.46 -16.35
N GLY A 353 -16.20 -3.58 -15.83
CA GLY A 353 -16.86 -4.31 -14.77
C GLY A 353 -16.97 -3.53 -13.45
N MET A 354 -16.04 -2.63 -13.13
CA MET A 354 -16.17 -1.75 -11.98
C MET A 354 -17.20 -0.63 -12.22
N LEU A 355 -17.26 -0.04 -13.42
CA LEU A 355 -18.27 0.98 -13.75
C LEU A 355 -19.69 0.38 -13.78
N GLU A 356 -19.87 -0.83 -14.34
CA GLU A 356 -21.12 -1.57 -14.26
C GLU A 356 -21.52 -1.86 -12.80
N GLY A 357 -20.56 -2.19 -11.95
CA GLY A 357 -20.80 -2.38 -10.51
C GLY A 357 -21.22 -1.11 -9.80
N VAL A 358 -20.63 0.04 -10.14
CA VAL A 358 -21.04 1.37 -9.63
C VAL A 358 -22.48 1.68 -10.07
N GLU A 359 -22.80 1.46 -11.33
CA GLU A 359 -24.16 1.65 -11.89
C GLU A 359 -25.19 0.83 -11.12
N ALA A 360 -24.92 -0.47 -10.91
CA ALA A 360 -25.79 -1.35 -10.17
C ALA A 360 -25.92 -0.96 -8.69
N ALA A 361 -24.80 -0.56 -8.05
CA ALA A 361 -24.81 -0.10 -6.66
C ALA A 361 -25.70 1.14 -6.48
N LEU A 362 -25.64 2.07 -7.43
CA LEU A 362 -26.46 3.29 -7.43
C LEU A 362 -27.94 3.04 -7.81
N GLY A 363 -28.33 1.81 -8.18
CA GLY A 363 -29.68 1.50 -8.61
C GLY A 363 -30.06 2.09 -9.98
N LEU A 364 -29.08 2.39 -10.82
CA LEU A 364 -29.27 2.97 -12.13
C LEU A 364 -29.61 1.90 -13.17
N SER A 365 -30.34 2.29 -14.20
CA SER A 365 -30.57 1.43 -15.37
C SER A 365 -29.28 1.19 -16.13
N LYS A 366 -29.11 0.01 -16.72
CA LYS A 366 -27.89 -0.34 -17.46
C LYS A 366 -27.57 0.67 -18.55
N GLY A 367 -26.36 1.21 -18.53
CA GLY A 367 -25.83 2.20 -19.50
C GLY A 367 -26.25 3.65 -19.20
N SER A 368 -26.83 3.92 -18.02
CA SER A 368 -27.24 5.28 -17.63
C SER A 368 -26.22 5.99 -16.73
N LEU A 369 -25.16 5.29 -16.28
CA LEU A 369 -24.07 5.95 -15.58
C LEU A 369 -23.37 6.95 -16.51
N PRO A 370 -23.19 8.23 -16.12
CA PRO A 370 -22.46 9.19 -16.89
C PRO A 370 -21.08 8.68 -17.29
N LYS A 371 -20.63 8.99 -18.49
CA LYS A 371 -19.32 8.57 -18.97
C LYS A 371 -18.24 9.43 -18.33
N PRO A 372 -17.27 8.84 -17.59
CA PRO A 372 -16.17 9.61 -17.04
C PRO A 372 -15.27 10.14 -18.19
N PHE A 373 -14.87 11.41 -18.13
CA PHE A 373 -13.93 12.00 -19.08
C PHE A 373 -12.47 11.62 -18.75
N TYR A 374 -12.20 11.25 -17.51
CA TYR A 374 -10.90 10.73 -17.07
C TYR A 374 -11.07 9.41 -16.34
N THR A 375 -10.20 8.44 -16.62
CA THR A 375 -10.10 7.19 -15.85
C THR A 375 -8.65 6.76 -15.70
N LYS A 376 -8.31 6.23 -14.51
CA LYS A 376 -7.03 5.59 -14.25
C LYS A 376 -7.24 4.36 -13.37
N LEU A 377 -6.74 3.22 -13.82
CA LEU A 377 -6.69 1.99 -13.02
C LEU A 377 -5.34 1.83 -12.33
N GLN A 378 -5.39 1.35 -11.10
CA GLN A 378 -4.22 0.94 -10.34
C GLN A 378 -4.50 -0.38 -9.64
N LEU A 379 -3.58 -1.35 -9.75
CA LEU A 379 -3.64 -2.58 -8.98
C LEU A 379 -2.75 -2.45 -7.74
N TRP A 380 -3.35 -2.60 -6.58
CA TRP A 380 -2.66 -2.84 -5.33
C TRP A 380 -2.49 -4.35 -5.14
N GLY A 381 -1.36 -4.90 -5.59
CA GLY A 381 -1.12 -6.35 -5.58
C GLY A 381 -0.90 -6.95 -4.19
N ALA A 382 -0.64 -6.10 -3.20
CA ALA A 382 -0.45 -6.40 -1.77
C ALA A 382 -1.20 -5.34 -0.95
N ALA A 383 -2.53 -5.28 -1.12
CA ALA A 383 -3.39 -4.21 -0.60
C ALA A 383 -3.66 -4.37 0.90
N LEU A 384 -4.29 -5.47 1.27
CA LEU A 384 -4.78 -5.72 2.62
C LEU A 384 -4.23 -7.05 3.14
N PRO A 385 -3.75 -7.11 4.39
CA PRO A 385 -3.44 -8.38 5.05
C PRO A 385 -4.74 -9.16 5.30
N THR A 386 -4.68 -10.48 5.17
CA THR A 386 -5.78 -11.40 5.49
C THR A 386 -5.49 -12.24 6.72
N ASN A 387 -4.31 -12.07 7.29
CA ASN A 387 -3.90 -12.66 8.55
C ASN A 387 -2.91 -11.74 9.28
N THR A 388 -2.80 -11.94 10.60
CA THR A 388 -1.93 -11.16 11.48
C THR A 388 -1.28 -12.05 12.53
N PRO A 389 -0.05 -11.75 12.98
CA PRO A 389 0.54 -12.40 14.16
C PRO A 389 0.06 -11.76 15.47
N GLY A 390 -0.65 -10.62 15.46
CA GLY A 390 -1.13 -9.93 16.66
C GLY A 390 -0.03 -9.35 17.54
N VAL A 391 1.13 -9.01 16.96
CA VAL A 391 2.27 -8.42 17.70
C VAL A 391 2.59 -7.03 17.11
N PRO A 392 3.03 -6.08 17.94
CA PRO A 392 3.24 -4.71 17.47
C PRO A 392 4.42 -4.58 16.50
N CYS A 393 5.45 -5.40 16.64
CA CYS A 393 6.61 -5.43 15.75
C CYS A 393 7.26 -6.81 15.75
N ILE A 394 8.17 -7.04 14.82
CA ILE A 394 9.08 -8.18 14.84
C ILE A 394 10.51 -7.62 14.93
N PHE A 395 11.29 -8.09 15.90
CA PHE A 395 12.67 -7.65 16.06
C PHE A 395 13.60 -8.82 16.41
N ASP A 396 14.65 -8.98 15.62
CA ASP A 396 15.77 -9.90 15.85
C ASP A 396 17.00 -9.09 16.27
N PRO A 397 17.32 -9.05 17.57
CA PRO A 397 18.46 -8.29 18.06
C PRO A 397 19.80 -8.87 17.62
N LEU A 398 19.93 -10.18 17.44
CA LEU A 398 21.16 -10.82 16.96
C LEU A 398 21.50 -10.35 15.53
N GLY A 399 20.50 -10.31 14.67
CA GLY A 399 20.61 -9.81 13.30
C GLY A 399 20.45 -8.30 13.19
N ARG A 400 20.19 -7.57 14.27
CA ARG A 400 19.91 -6.12 14.28
C ARG A 400 18.91 -5.74 13.21
N ALA A 401 17.82 -6.49 13.12
CA ALA A 401 16.85 -6.36 12.06
C ALA A 401 15.43 -6.41 12.58
N GLY A 402 14.55 -5.55 12.07
CA GLY A 402 13.16 -5.52 12.49
C GLY A 402 12.20 -5.33 11.34
N ILE A 403 10.91 -5.58 11.63
CA ILE A 403 9.79 -5.35 10.72
C ILE A 403 8.74 -4.54 11.44
N CYS A 404 8.23 -3.49 10.76
CA CYS A 404 7.01 -2.80 11.14
C CYS A 404 6.03 -2.74 9.97
N GLY A 405 4.75 -2.62 10.27
CA GLY A 405 3.67 -2.52 9.30
C GLY A 405 2.30 -2.76 9.92
N ASP A 406 1.26 -2.29 9.24
CA ASP A 406 -0.13 -2.46 9.68
C ASP A 406 -0.50 -3.93 9.93
N TRP A 407 -0.07 -4.83 9.06
CA TRP A 407 -0.40 -6.25 9.09
C TRP A 407 0.02 -7.00 10.37
N LEU A 408 0.86 -6.37 11.21
CA LEU A 408 1.29 -6.95 12.48
C LEU A 408 0.20 -6.87 13.56
N LEU A 409 -0.68 -5.86 13.49
CA LEU A 409 -1.77 -5.65 14.45
C LEU A 409 -3.16 -5.63 13.78
N GLY A 410 -3.23 -5.35 12.48
CA GLY A 410 -4.49 -5.22 11.77
C GLY A 410 -4.31 -4.77 10.32
N SER A 411 -5.24 -3.96 9.79
CA SER A 411 -5.21 -3.46 8.41
C SER A 411 -5.64 -1.99 8.34
N ASN A 412 -5.09 -1.14 9.21
CA ASN A 412 -5.45 0.28 9.30
C ASN A 412 -4.26 1.17 9.62
N ILE A 413 -4.46 2.48 9.60
CA ILE A 413 -3.40 3.48 9.85
C ILE A 413 -2.93 3.41 11.30
N GLU A 414 -3.83 3.24 12.28
CA GLU A 414 -3.48 3.10 13.69
C GLU A 414 -2.52 1.94 13.92
N ALA A 415 -2.83 0.77 13.39
CA ALA A 415 -1.97 -0.42 13.46
C ALA A 415 -0.57 -0.14 12.87
N ALA A 416 -0.50 0.54 11.73
CA ALA A 416 0.77 0.90 11.11
C ALA A 416 1.59 1.87 11.96
N VAL A 417 0.95 2.86 12.57
CA VAL A 417 1.58 3.85 13.47
C VAL A 417 2.09 3.18 14.73
N LEU A 418 1.24 2.40 15.41
CA LEU A 418 1.62 1.70 16.64
C LEU A 418 2.76 0.71 16.41
N SER A 419 2.76 0.06 15.25
CA SER A 419 3.85 -0.83 14.85
C SER A 419 5.17 -0.08 14.65
N GLY A 420 5.14 1.09 14.00
CA GLY A 420 6.32 1.94 13.82
C GLY A 420 6.91 2.43 15.15
N ILE A 421 6.04 2.87 16.08
CA ILE A 421 6.41 3.29 17.44
C ILE A 421 7.09 2.14 18.20
N ALA A 422 6.44 0.97 18.21
CA ALA A 422 6.94 -0.20 18.93
C ALA A 422 8.33 -0.61 18.45
N LEU A 423 8.53 -0.74 17.15
CA LEU A 423 9.83 -1.14 16.60
C LEU A 423 10.92 -0.11 16.88
N ALA A 424 10.62 1.19 16.74
CA ALA A 424 11.59 2.24 17.05
C ALA A 424 12.06 2.17 18.50
N ASN A 425 11.14 1.96 19.45
CA ASN A 425 11.48 1.82 20.86
C ASN A 425 12.33 0.57 21.12
N HIS A 426 11.98 -0.58 20.58
CA HIS A 426 12.78 -1.81 20.75
C HIS A 426 14.20 -1.66 20.19
N ILE A 427 14.35 -1.05 19.02
CA ILE A 427 15.68 -0.77 18.45
C ILE A 427 16.46 0.21 19.33
N ALA A 428 15.81 1.29 19.77
CA ALA A 428 16.46 2.31 20.58
C ALA A 428 16.90 1.73 21.96
N ASP A 429 16.03 0.98 22.61
CA ASP A 429 16.33 0.35 23.89
C ASP A 429 17.51 -0.64 23.75
N TYR A 430 17.56 -1.40 22.67
CA TYR A 430 18.67 -2.31 22.40
C TYR A 430 20.00 -1.57 22.13
N ILE A 431 19.97 -0.50 21.31
CA ILE A 431 21.16 0.33 21.04
C ILE A 431 21.67 1.00 22.34
N GLN A 432 20.77 1.47 23.19
CA GLN A 432 21.07 2.20 24.41
C GLN A 432 21.36 1.30 25.63
N SER A 433 21.37 -0.02 25.45
CA SER A 433 21.65 -1.02 26.52
C SER A 433 22.91 -1.85 26.20
N PRO A 434 24.10 -1.24 26.13
CA PRO A 434 25.32 -1.97 25.78
C PRO A 434 25.62 -3.08 26.79
N GLY A 435 25.87 -4.29 26.29
CA GLY A 435 26.18 -5.46 27.12
C GLY A 435 24.97 -6.22 27.68
N ALA A 436 23.74 -5.77 27.42
CA ALA A 436 22.54 -6.52 27.77
C ALA A 436 22.40 -7.77 26.89
N ASP A 437 21.75 -8.81 27.43
CA ASP A 437 21.46 -10.02 26.66
C ASP A 437 20.51 -9.71 25.49
N PRO A 438 20.94 -9.93 24.23
CA PRO A 438 20.10 -9.69 23.07
C PRO A 438 18.74 -10.40 23.12
N GLY A 439 18.68 -11.58 23.76
CA GLY A 439 17.44 -12.36 23.86
C GLY A 439 16.29 -11.62 24.52
N GLN A 440 16.58 -10.65 25.41
CA GLN A 440 15.57 -9.84 26.10
C GLN A 440 14.83 -8.86 25.16
N PHE A 441 15.45 -8.51 24.04
CA PHE A 441 14.87 -7.58 23.05
C PHE A 441 14.19 -8.28 21.89
N ALA A 442 14.24 -9.63 21.82
CA ALA A 442 13.62 -10.38 20.74
C ALA A 442 12.08 -10.31 20.81
N VAL A 443 11.43 -9.91 19.72
CA VAL A 443 9.98 -9.78 19.65
C VAL A 443 9.44 -10.42 18.36
N GLY A 444 8.32 -11.15 18.48
CA GLY A 444 7.52 -11.58 17.34
C GLY A 444 8.12 -12.67 16.44
N LEU A 445 9.31 -13.22 16.75
CA LEU A 445 10.04 -14.14 15.87
C LEU A 445 9.37 -15.50 15.64
N ASN A 446 8.49 -15.93 16.55
CA ASN A 446 7.86 -17.26 16.53
C ASN A 446 6.34 -17.24 16.72
N HIS A 447 5.69 -16.08 16.55
CA HIS A 447 4.24 -15.95 16.71
C HIS A 447 3.48 -16.66 15.59
N ASP A 448 2.33 -17.22 15.94
CA ASP A 448 1.40 -17.80 14.98
C ASP A 448 0.48 -16.75 14.40
N PHE A 449 0.10 -16.94 13.13
CA PHE A 449 -0.77 -16.02 12.42
C PHE A 449 -2.23 -16.48 12.57
N GLN A 450 -3.08 -15.53 12.91
CA GLN A 450 -4.53 -15.71 12.97
C GLN A 450 -5.19 -15.01 11.76
N PRO A 451 -6.30 -15.54 11.22
CA PRO A 451 -7.07 -14.83 10.21
C PRO A 451 -7.51 -13.45 10.73
N LEU A 452 -7.48 -12.45 9.85
CA LEU A 452 -8.13 -11.17 10.10
C LEU A 452 -9.58 -11.28 9.61
N GLU A 453 -10.52 -10.99 10.48
CA GLU A 453 -11.93 -10.82 10.09
C GLU A 453 -12.07 -9.51 9.34
N GLY A 454 -12.88 -9.52 8.25
CA GLY A 454 -13.16 -8.31 7.49
C GLY A 454 -12.04 -7.88 6.54
N HIS A 455 -11.87 -8.60 5.43
CA HIS A 455 -10.81 -8.36 4.44
C HIS A 455 -11.13 -7.30 3.40
N ASP A 456 -12.40 -6.92 3.26
CA ASP A 456 -12.79 -5.89 2.31
C ASP A 456 -12.62 -4.52 2.94
N ILE A 457 -12.27 -3.54 2.11
CA ILE A 457 -12.33 -2.14 2.52
C ILE A 457 -13.75 -1.88 2.99
N GLY A 458 -13.90 -1.56 4.26
CA GLY A 458 -15.20 -1.33 4.86
C GLY A 458 -15.64 -2.27 5.97
N GLN A 459 -14.84 -3.26 6.30
CA GLN A 459 -15.00 -3.97 7.56
C GLN A 459 -13.87 -3.59 8.49
N PHE A 460 -13.92 -2.39 9.06
CA PHE A 460 -13.04 -2.03 10.15
C PHE A 460 -13.50 -2.77 11.41
N PRO A 461 -12.60 -3.45 12.15
CA PRO A 461 -12.94 -3.94 13.48
C PRO A 461 -13.49 -2.77 14.32
N GLY A 462 -14.70 -2.92 14.84
CA GLY A 462 -15.40 -1.88 15.61
C GLY A 462 -16.50 -1.10 14.88
N LEU A 463 -16.63 -1.17 13.54
CA LEU A 463 -17.77 -0.59 12.82
C LEU A 463 -18.87 -1.60 12.50
N GLY A 464 -18.64 -2.89 12.67
CA GLY A 464 -19.55 -3.95 12.23
C GLY A 464 -20.42 -4.60 13.30
N SER A 465 -20.14 -4.44 14.60
CA SER A 465 -20.88 -5.16 15.66
C SER A 465 -21.57 -4.27 16.70
N GLU A 466 -21.15 -3.02 16.87
CA GLU A 466 -21.76 -2.13 17.88
C GLU A 466 -22.74 -1.10 17.29
N GLY A 467 -22.78 -0.93 15.97
CA GLY A 467 -23.66 0.03 15.30
C GLY A 467 -25.00 -0.53 14.80
N LYS A 468 -25.29 -1.79 14.99
CA LYS A 468 -26.66 -2.30 14.81
C LYS A 468 -27.48 -1.96 16.04
N MET A 469 -28.03 -0.75 16.06
CA MET A 469 -29.14 -0.44 16.95
C MET A 469 -30.23 -1.51 16.72
N ASN A 470 -30.60 -2.22 17.76
CA ASN A 470 -31.81 -3.05 17.75
C ASN A 470 -32.97 -2.18 17.28
N GLU A 471 -33.85 -2.72 16.45
CA GLU A 471 -35.05 -2.02 15.93
C GLU A 471 -35.85 -1.29 17.03
N ALA A 472 -35.76 -1.72 18.28
CA ALA A 472 -36.38 -1.08 19.44
C ALA A 472 -35.76 0.32 19.78
N GLN A 473 -34.48 0.56 19.46
CA GLN A 473 -33.81 1.86 19.73
C GLN A 473 -34.07 2.88 18.62
N VAL A 474 -34.40 2.45 17.42
CA VAL A 474 -34.81 3.33 16.32
C VAL A 474 -36.21 3.92 16.57
N TYR A 475 -37.08 3.18 17.27
CA TYR A 475 -38.45 3.65 17.62
C TYR A 475 -38.47 4.68 18.75
N GLU A 476 -37.47 4.73 19.63
CA GLU A 476 -37.40 5.73 20.72
C GLU A 476 -36.82 7.08 20.30
N LEU A 477 -36.07 7.16 19.22
CA LEU A 477 -35.52 8.43 18.70
C LEU A 477 -36.44 9.10 17.64
N ALA A 478 -37.51 8.45 17.26
CA ALA A 478 -38.51 8.96 16.32
C ALA A 478 -39.80 9.47 17.03
N LYS A 479 -39.79 9.56 18.38
CA LYS A 479 -40.81 10.22 19.20
C LYS A 479 -40.27 11.49 19.80
#